data_f97eb209d746929e59cf4d5fa5ce9683
#
_entry.id   f97eb209d746929e59cf4d5fa5ce9683
#
_cell.length_a   1.000
_cell.length_b   1.000
_cell.length_c   1.000
_cell.angle_alpha   90.00
_cell.angle_beta   90.00
_cell.angle_gamma   90.00
#
_symmetry.space_group_name_H-M   'P 1'
#
loop_
_entity.id
_entity.type
_entity.pdbx_description
1 polymer ?
#
loop_
_entity_poly.entity_id
_entity_poly.type
_entity_poly.pdbx_seq_one_letter_code
_entity_poly.pdbx_strand_id
1 'polypeptide(L)'
;MRSNRRRDTRPERRLRSALHARGWRFRVDLVIPVGDGKPRPDVAFTRWGVAVFVDGCFWHCCPVHGRPPISNGAYWRPKLARNVERDRLDTQRLEAAGWTVVRLWEHVPLQEGIERVERALKSAAQE
;
A
#
# COMPACT_ATOMS: atom_id res chain seq x y z
N MET A 1 -4.67 -19.77 12.92
CA MET A 1 -4.82 -18.62 12.80
C MET A 1 -3.91 -17.88 12.02
N ARG A 2 -4.25 -17.19 11.18
CA ARG A 2 -3.43 -16.43 10.33
C ARG A 2 -3.53 -15.02 10.63
N SER A 3 -3.64 -14.68 11.88
CA SER A 3 -3.85 -13.32 12.30
C SER A 3 -2.77 -12.36 11.83
N ASN A 4 -1.59 -12.87 11.52
CA ASN A 4 -0.50 -12.00 11.09
C ASN A 4 -0.28 -12.02 9.59
N ARG A 5 -1.28 -12.37 8.83
CA ARG A 5 -1.19 -12.35 7.38
C ARG A 5 -0.99 -10.91 6.91
N ARG A 6 -0.01 -10.68 6.07
CA ARG A 6 0.34 -9.34 5.59
C ARG A 6 -0.40 -8.92 4.34
N ARG A 7 -0.93 -9.87 3.61
CA ARG A 7 -1.68 -9.57 2.40
C ARG A 7 -3.07 -10.14 2.52
N ASP A 8 -3.96 -9.62 1.69
CA ASP A 8 -5.32 -10.11 1.66
C ASP A 8 -6.02 -9.91 2.99
N THR A 9 -5.64 -8.83 3.68
CA THR A 9 -6.28 -8.48 4.94
C THR A 9 -7.66 -7.92 4.67
N ARG A 10 -8.45 -7.75 5.75
CA ARG A 10 -9.79 -7.22 5.58
C ARG A 10 -9.82 -5.83 4.94
N PRO A 11 -8.98 -4.87 5.36
CA PRO A 11 -8.98 -3.57 4.69
C PRO A 11 -8.65 -3.66 3.22
N GLU A 12 -7.70 -4.50 2.84
CA GLU A 12 -7.35 -4.69 1.44
C GLU A 12 -8.51 -5.25 0.66
N ARG A 13 -9.16 -6.28 1.20
CA ARG A 13 -10.26 -6.92 0.50
C ARG A 13 -11.45 -5.99 0.35
N ARG A 14 -11.73 -5.20 1.37
CA ARG A 14 -12.82 -4.24 1.29
C ARG A 14 -12.57 -3.21 0.20
N LEU A 15 -11.34 -2.72 0.15
CA LEU A 15 -10.97 -1.73 -0.85
C LEU A 15 -11.09 -2.32 -2.25
N ARG A 16 -10.56 -3.53 -2.46
CA ARG A 16 -10.64 -4.18 -3.76
C ARG A 16 -12.07 -4.43 -4.20
N SER A 17 -12.90 -4.91 -3.27
CA SER A 17 -14.31 -5.17 -3.61
C SER A 17 -15.03 -3.89 -4.00
N ALA A 18 -14.79 -2.82 -3.25
CA ALA A 18 -15.45 -1.55 -3.52
C ALA A 18 -15.01 -0.98 -4.87
N LEU A 19 -13.73 -1.05 -5.17
CA LEU A 19 -13.23 -0.54 -6.44
C LEU A 19 -13.75 -1.36 -7.61
N HIS A 20 -13.79 -2.67 -7.46
CA HIS A 20 -14.31 -3.53 -8.51
C HIS A 20 -15.79 -3.26 -8.75
N ALA A 21 -16.57 -3.05 -7.68
CA ALA A 21 -17.98 -2.73 -7.81
C ALA A 21 -18.20 -1.39 -8.51
N ARG A 22 -17.24 -0.50 -8.46
CA ARG A 22 -17.34 0.80 -9.13
C ARG A 22 -16.86 0.74 -10.58
N GLY A 23 -16.51 -0.44 -11.05
CA GLY A 23 -16.15 -0.61 -12.45
C GLY A 23 -14.67 -0.62 -12.76
N TRP A 24 -13.81 -0.45 -11.75
CA TRP A 24 -12.38 -0.45 -11.98
C TRP A 24 -11.85 -1.87 -12.14
N ARG A 25 -10.86 -2.04 -13.00
CA ARG A 25 -10.20 -3.33 -13.19
C ARG A 25 -8.73 -3.19 -12.86
N PHE A 26 -8.19 -4.17 -12.15
CA PHE A 26 -6.84 -4.09 -11.59
C PHE A 26 -6.25 -5.48 -11.39
N ARG A 27 -4.96 -5.51 -11.06
CA ARG A 27 -4.25 -6.74 -10.73
C ARG A 27 -3.92 -6.73 -9.25
N VAL A 28 -3.94 -7.90 -8.62
CA VAL A 28 -3.50 -8.04 -7.23
C VAL A 28 -2.24 -8.89 -7.22
N ASP A 29 -1.41 -8.68 -6.19
CA ASP A 29 -0.16 -9.43 -6.04
C ASP A 29 0.76 -9.34 -7.25
N LEU A 30 0.69 -8.25 -7.96
CA LEU A 30 1.57 -8.05 -9.12
C LEU A 30 2.92 -7.54 -8.64
N VAL A 31 3.98 -8.25 -9.01
CA VAL A 31 5.34 -7.81 -8.69
C VAL A 31 5.78 -6.87 -9.81
N ILE A 32 6.25 -5.69 -9.45
CA ILE A 32 6.70 -4.70 -10.42
C ILE A 32 8.21 -4.49 -10.27
N PRO A 33 9.01 -5.09 -11.13
CA PRO A 33 10.47 -4.90 -11.03
C PRO A 33 10.83 -3.47 -11.40
N VAL A 34 11.42 -2.74 -10.45
CA VAL A 34 11.85 -1.36 -10.69
C VAL A 34 13.18 -1.15 -9.99
N GLY A 35 14.18 -0.73 -10.71
CA GLY A 35 15.51 -0.56 -10.16
C GLY A 35 15.98 -1.86 -9.51
N ASP A 36 16.42 -1.79 -8.28
CA ASP A 36 16.86 -2.96 -7.54
C ASP A 36 15.74 -3.61 -6.74
N GLY A 37 14.54 -3.09 -6.82
CA GLY A 37 13.45 -3.57 -6.02
C GLY A 37 12.39 -4.29 -6.82
N LYS A 38 11.56 -5.02 -6.10
CA LYS A 38 10.43 -5.73 -6.68
C LYS A 38 9.20 -5.46 -5.82
N PRO A 39 8.74 -4.22 -5.76
CA PRO A 39 7.56 -3.92 -4.95
C PRO A 39 6.34 -4.68 -5.43
N ARG A 40 5.49 -5.00 -4.48
CA ARG A 40 4.26 -5.72 -4.77
C ARG A 40 3.10 -4.96 -4.15
N PRO A 41 2.51 -4.04 -4.89
CA PRO A 41 1.37 -3.29 -4.36
C PRO A 41 0.17 -4.21 -4.15
N ASP A 42 -0.70 -3.80 -3.24
CA ASP A 42 -1.91 -4.57 -2.97
C ASP A 42 -2.85 -4.52 -4.16
N VAL A 43 -2.86 -3.40 -4.86
CA VAL A 43 -3.68 -3.23 -6.06
C VAL A 43 -2.86 -2.48 -7.10
N ALA A 44 -2.82 -3.00 -8.31
CA ALA A 44 -2.09 -2.36 -9.40
C ALA A 44 -3.04 -2.11 -10.57
N PHE A 45 -3.20 -0.85 -10.91
CA PHE A 45 -3.99 -0.44 -12.09
C PHE A 45 -3.02 -0.23 -13.24
N THR A 46 -2.69 -1.31 -13.92
CA THR A 46 -1.66 -1.27 -14.94
C THR A 46 -2.00 -0.34 -16.09
N ARG A 47 -3.27 -0.24 -16.41
CA ARG A 47 -3.69 0.63 -17.50
C ARG A 47 -3.39 2.10 -17.21
N TRP A 48 -3.50 2.50 -15.95
CA TRP A 48 -3.30 3.90 -15.57
C TRP A 48 -1.97 4.16 -14.89
N GLY A 49 -1.23 3.12 -14.56
CA GLY A 49 0.03 3.28 -13.86
C GLY A 49 -0.14 3.74 -12.43
N VAL A 50 -1.14 3.21 -11.73
CA VAL A 50 -1.39 3.55 -10.33
C VAL A 50 -1.18 2.32 -9.47
N ALA A 51 -0.34 2.45 -8.46
CA ALA A 51 -0.05 1.37 -7.51
C ALA A 51 -0.56 1.77 -6.13
N VAL A 52 -1.34 0.90 -5.51
CA VAL A 52 -1.95 1.17 -4.22
C VAL A 52 -1.42 0.21 -3.17
N PHE A 53 -0.95 0.77 -2.06
CA PHE A 53 -0.50 -0.01 -0.91
C PHE A 53 -1.40 0.27 0.28
N VAL A 54 -1.86 -0.77 0.96
CA VAL A 54 -2.58 -0.64 2.22
C VAL A 54 -1.62 -1.06 3.31
N ASP A 55 -1.11 -0.09 4.05
CA ASP A 55 -0.04 -0.33 5.02
C ASP A 55 -0.59 -0.60 6.40
N GLY A 56 -0.16 -1.72 7.00
CA GLY A 56 -0.52 -2.05 8.37
C GLY A 56 0.14 -1.07 9.33
N CYS A 57 -0.62 -0.59 10.31
CA CYS A 57 -0.15 0.47 11.17
C CYS A 57 1.10 0.09 11.96
N PHE A 58 1.11 -1.10 12.52
CA PHE A 58 2.25 -1.52 13.34
C PHE A 58 3.53 -1.66 12.49
N TRP A 59 3.41 -2.37 11.37
CA TRP A 59 4.59 -2.72 10.57
C TRP A 59 5.19 -1.55 9.81
N HIS A 60 4.40 -0.51 9.56
CA HIS A 60 4.85 0.64 8.78
C HIS A 60 4.91 1.93 9.60
N CYS A 61 4.84 1.79 10.93
CA CYS A 61 5.01 2.91 11.86
C CYS A 61 4.02 4.05 11.61
N CYS A 62 2.74 3.70 11.59
CA CYS A 62 1.69 4.70 11.48
C CYS A 62 1.81 5.72 12.62
N PRO A 63 1.73 7.02 12.35
CA PRO A 63 1.88 8.03 13.41
C PRO A 63 0.85 7.91 14.52
N VAL A 64 -0.32 7.35 14.23
CA VAL A 64 -1.38 7.25 15.22
C VAL A 64 -1.39 5.93 15.95
N HIS A 65 -1.22 4.81 15.24
CA HIS A 65 -1.39 3.48 15.79
C HIS A 65 -0.16 2.59 15.77
N GLY A 66 0.96 3.08 15.28
CA GLY A 66 2.11 2.25 15.00
C GLY A 66 3.15 2.18 16.09
N ARG A 67 2.77 2.27 17.35
CA ARG A 67 3.75 2.25 18.44
C ARG A 67 4.26 0.85 18.70
N PRO A 68 5.59 0.64 18.63
CA PRO A 68 6.13 -0.68 18.95
C PRO A 68 6.02 -0.96 20.45
N PRO A 69 5.98 -2.23 20.84
CA PRO A 69 5.95 -2.60 22.24
C PRO A 69 7.19 -2.11 22.97
N ILE A 70 7.00 -1.56 24.15
CA ILE A 70 8.14 -1.08 24.93
C ILE A 70 9.05 -2.22 25.35
N SER A 71 8.45 -3.34 25.75
CA SER A 71 9.22 -4.45 26.29
C SER A 71 10.13 -5.14 25.29
N ASN A 72 9.90 -4.98 23.99
CA ASN A 72 10.74 -5.60 22.98
C ASN A 72 11.26 -4.58 21.98
N GLY A 73 11.52 -3.37 22.45
CA GLY A 73 11.96 -2.31 21.56
C GLY A 73 13.19 -2.66 20.77
N ALA A 74 14.18 -3.28 21.42
CA ALA A 74 15.43 -3.64 20.76
C ALA A 74 15.21 -4.65 19.64
N TYR A 75 14.20 -5.50 19.77
CA TYR A 75 13.89 -6.49 18.75
C TYR A 75 13.09 -5.90 17.60
N TRP A 76 12.08 -5.08 17.92
CA TRP A 76 11.16 -4.56 16.92
C TRP A 76 11.69 -3.36 16.14
N ARG A 77 12.46 -2.48 16.80
CA ARG A 77 12.89 -1.23 16.16
C ARG A 77 13.66 -1.44 14.86
N PRO A 78 14.67 -2.35 14.82
CA PRO A 78 15.37 -2.54 13.56
C PRO A 78 14.47 -3.07 12.45
N LYS A 79 13.52 -3.96 12.80
CA LYS A 79 12.62 -4.51 11.80
C LYS A 79 11.69 -3.45 11.25
N LEU A 80 11.15 -2.61 12.14
CA LEU A 80 10.24 -1.56 11.70
C LEU A 80 10.97 -0.50 10.89
N ALA A 81 12.19 -0.17 11.28
CA ALA A 81 12.98 0.80 10.53
C ALA A 81 13.27 0.29 9.12
N ARG A 82 13.57 -1.00 8.96
CA ARG A 82 13.82 -1.57 7.65
C ARG A 82 12.55 -1.56 6.80
N ASN A 83 11.39 -1.82 7.42
CA ASN A 83 10.14 -1.77 6.69
C ASN A 83 9.84 -0.37 6.16
N VAL A 84 10.05 0.64 7.01
CA VAL A 84 9.81 2.03 6.61
C VAL A 84 10.76 2.43 5.49
N GLU A 85 12.04 2.06 5.61
CA GLU A 85 13.02 2.40 4.59
C GLU A 85 12.71 1.70 3.27
N ARG A 86 12.32 0.43 3.32
CA ARG A 86 11.97 -0.30 2.10
C ARG A 86 10.75 0.34 1.43
N ASP A 87 9.75 0.73 2.23
CA ASP A 87 8.56 1.38 1.69
C ASP A 87 8.92 2.68 0.98
N ARG A 88 9.82 3.45 1.58
CA ARG A 88 10.25 4.71 0.99
C ARG A 88 10.97 4.48 -0.33
N LEU A 89 11.87 3.50 -0.35
CA LEU A 89 12.60 3.18 -1.57
C LEU A 89 11.69 2.63 -2.66
N ASP A 90 10.75 1.75 -2.29
CA ASP A 90 9.82 1.20 -3.26
C ASP A 90 8.96 2.30 -3.88
N THR A 91 8.50 3.24 -3.05
CA THR A 91 7.72 4.36 -3.55
C THR A 91 8.54 5.21 -4.52
N GLN A 92 9.78 5.51 -4.15
CA GLN A 92 10.65 6.30 -5.02
C GLN A 92 10.93 5.60 -6.34
N ARG A 93 11.18 4.30 -6.29
CA ARG A 93 11.47 3.53 -7.50
C ARG A 93 10.27 3.47 -8.43
N LEU A 94 9.09 3.27 -7.86
CA LEU A 94 7.87 3.24 -8.67
C LEU A 94 7.60 4.60 -9.31
N GLU A 95 7.75 5.66 -8.53
CA GLU A 95 7.51 7.00 -9.06
C GLU A 95 8.53 7.35 -10.14
N ALA A 96 9.77 6.95 -9.97
CA ALA A 96 10.79 7.19 -10.99
C ALA A 96 10.49 6.41 -12.26
N ALA A 97 9.77 5.31 -12.16
CA ALA A 97 9.38 4.51 -13.32
C ALA A 97 8.07 4.98 -13.94
N GLY A 98 7.48 6.04 -13.44
CA GLY A 98 6.27 6.59 -14.02
C GLY A 98 4.97 6.20 -13.33
N TRP A 99 5.06 5.47 -12.24
CA TRP A 99 3.87 5.07 -11.50
C TRP A 99 3.44 6.15 -10.53
N THR A 100 2.12 6.25 -10.33
CA THR A 100 1.57 7.05 -9.26
C THR A 100 1.33 6.12 -8.08
N VAL A 101 1.89 6.44 -6.93
CA VAL A 101 1.79 5.58 -5.76
C VAL A 101 0.81 6.17 -4.77
N VAL A 102 -0.16 5.37 -4.33
CA VAL A 102 -1.13 5.75 -3.31
C VAL A 102 -0.90 4.84 -2.11
N ARG A 103 -0.56 5.42 -0.96
CA ARG A 103 -0.40 4.65 0.25
C ARG A 103 -1.48 5.03 1.25
N LEU A 104 -2.15 4.01 1.76
CA LEU A 104 -3.24 4.17 2.70
C LEU A 104 -2.92 3.40 3.96
N TRP A 105 -3.10 4.04 5.14
CA TRP A 105 -3.00 3.30 6.38
C TRP A 105 -4.25 2.44 6.54
N GLU A 106 -4.11 1.28 7.16
CA GLU A 106 -5.24 0.36 7.28
C GLU A 106 -6.41 0.96 8.07
N HIS A 107 -6.15 1.99 8.90
CA HIS A 107 -7.21 2.63 9.67
C HIS A 107 -7.98 3.70 8.89
N VAL A 108 -7.54 4.02 7.68
CA VAL A 108 -8.22 5.03 6.87
C VAL A 108 -9.63 4.52 6.52
N PRO A 109 -10.67 5.33 6.72
CA PRO A 109 -12.02 4.89 6.37
C PRO A 109 -12.12 4.49 4.92
N LEU A 110 -12.90 3.45 4.66
CA LEU A 110 -13.00 2.89 3.31
C LEU A 110 -13.38 3.93 2.28
N GLN A 111 -14.35 4.79 2.59
CA GLN A 111 -14.79 5.80 1.64
C GLN A 111 -13.66 6.77 1.29
N GLU A 112 -12.89 7.17 2.28
CA GLU A 112 -11.75 8.06 2.02
C GLU A 112 -10.70 7.36 1.16
N GLY A 113 -10.44 6.08 1.41
CA GLY A 113 -9.50 5.32 0.60
C GLY A 113 -9.94 5.24 -0.85
N ILE A 114 -11.23 4.97 -1.07
CA ILE A 114 -11.78 4.91 -2.42
C ILE A 114 -11.59 6.25 -3.13
N GLU A 115 -11.90 7.34 -2.44
CA GLU A 115 -11.79 8.67 -3.04
C GLU A 115 -10.36 9.00 -3.42
N ARG A 116 -9.40 8.65 -2.57
CA ARG A 116 -8.00 8.93 -2.86
C ARG A 116 -7.51 8.13 -4.06
N VAL A 117 -7.91 6.87 -4.14
CA VAL A 117 -7.52 6.02 -5.27
C VAL A 117 -8.16 6.53 -6.56
N GLU A 118 -9.45 6.87 -6.51
CA GLU A 118 -10.13 7.34 -7.71
C GLU A 118 -9.59 8.69 -8.18
N ARG A 119 -9.18 9.53 -7.25
CA ARG A 119 -8.57 10.81 -7.63
C ARG A 119 -7.29 10.57 -8.42
N ALA A 120 -6.47 9.61 -7.98
CA ALA A 120 -5.25 9.28 -8.68
C ALA A 120 -5.54 8.69 -10.05
N LEU A 121 -6.55 7.82 -10.13
CA LEU A 121 -6.91 7.20 -11.41
C LEU A 121 -7.43 8.22 -12.41
N LYS A 122 -8.27 9.14 -11.95
CA LYS A 122 -8.81 10.16 -12.83
C LYS A 122 -7.73 11.12 -13.28
N SER A 123 -6.80 11.44 -12.42
CA SER A 123 -5.68 12.30 -12.79
C SER A 123 -4.81 11.63 -13.85
N ALA A 124 -4.53 10.34 -13.69
CA ALA A 124 -3.74 9.60 -14.67
C ALA A 124 -4.45 9.50 -16.01
N ALA A 125 -5.77 9.35 -15.98
CA ALA A 125 -6.54 9.22 -17.21
C ALA A 125 -6.57 10.50 -18.03
N GLN A 126 -6.29 11.63 -17.41
CA GLN A 126 -6.28 12.92 -18.11
C GLN A 126 -4.96 13.21 -18.81
N GLU A 127 -3.96 12.42 -18.53
CA GLU A 127 -2.68 12.58 -19.20
C GLU A 127 -2.60 11.71 -20.44
#